data_d8e367cb5dc4aa44d0aab9b2668397cc
#
_entry.id   d8e367cb5dc4aa44d0aab9b2668397cc
#
_cell.length_a   1.000
_cell.length_b   1.000
_cell.length_c   1.000
_cell.angle_alpha   90.00
_cell.angle_beta   90.00
_cell.angle_gamma   90.00
#
_symmetry.space_group_name_H-M   'P 1'
#
loop_
_entity.id
_entity.type
_entity.pdbx_description
1 polymer ?
#
loop_
_entity_poly.entity_id
_entity_poly.type
_entity_poly.pdbx_seq_one_letter_code
_entity_poly.pdbx_strand_id
1 'polypeptide(L)'
;IAIDRQCKNATRMSVICHDPDALYRPDAERMKFASLPDAKAGQKQDIAAGKKHRGRKTSAARAENTVRRLVEEEGVHYAAGSHNDYISRCLYLMNRFGVPEAEAEAWAVELFADYDTASVRSTAKSCYALTAEHATMKLSDVSPRNGNGRQRKATVEEMERFIGGSMQLQMNQLTHQLEHRPVTNGIPAPDGWAPMTDTVENSLWCSMRRDGLEADLFHLRTLLLSDFAPRYHPLEEFLEKAGPWDGVTDHIGNLAAMVHPADSDTDRFDLCFRRWFVGMVAAALDPKVVNHVILVLIGRQGCFKTSFFQNLLPPVLRRYYASKTNSQRLTKDDLFTMTENLLVNFEEIDSMQRSELNQLKAMTTTLYVNERPAYGRNKVHLPHVASC
;
A
#
# COMPACT_ATOMS: atom_id res chain seq x y z
N ILE A 1 -17.22 -17.53 -10.12
CA ILE A 1 -18.04 -16.31 -10.13
C ILE A 1 -18.85 -16.34 -8.85
N ALA A 2 -18.56 -15.44 -7.91
CA ALA A 2 -19.33 -15.31 -6.68
C ALA A 2 -20.64 -14.58 -7.00
N ILE A 3 -21.75 -15.25 -6.87
CA ILE A 3 -23.06 -14.64 -7.06
C ILE A 3 -23.39 -13.87 -5.78
N ASP A 4 -23.61 -12.57 -5.92
CA ASP A 4 -24.04 -11.71 -4.82
C ASP A 4 -25.35 -12.25 -4.22
N ARG A 5 -25.33 -12.56 -2.92
CA ARG A 5 -26.48 -13.07 -2.16
C ARG A 5 -27.67 -12.09 -2.16
N GLN A 6 -27.44 -10.83 -2.42
CA GLN A 6 -28.48 -9.80 -2.53
C GLN A 6 -29.31 -9.91 -3.81
N CYS A 7 -28.81 -10.56 -4.86
CA CYS A 7 -29.53 -10.77 -6.13
C CYS A 7 -30.52 -11.94 -6.12
N LYS A 8 -30.70 -12.63 -5.00
CA LYS A 8 -31.65 -13.77 -4.89
C LYS A 8 -33.13 -13.38 -4.80
N ASN A 9 -33.42 -12.09 -4.67
CA ASN A 9 -34.82 -11.66 -4.56
C ASN A 9 -35.37 -11.28 -5.94
N ALA A 10 -36.30 -12.07 -6.44
CA ALA A 10 -36.95 -11.89 -7.75
C ALA A 10 -37.72 -10.57 -7.90
N THR A 11 -37.93 -9.84 -6.81
CA THR A 11 -38.60 -8.52 -6.81
C THR A 11 -37.63 -7.34 -6.99
N ARG A 12 -36.31 -7.55 -7.03
CA ARG A 12 -35.37 -6.49 -7.36
C ARG A 12 -35.35 -6.25 -8.86
N MET A 13 -35.79 -5.07 -9.27
CA MET A 13 -35.63 -4.60 -10.65
C MET A 13 -34.13 -4.55 -10.97
N SER A 14 -33.66 -5.43 -11.84
CA SER A 14 -32.39 -5.27 -12.52
C SER A 14 -32.57 -4.18 -13.57
N VAL A 15 -31.87 -3.07 -13.45
CA VAL A 15 -31.77 -2.11 -14.56
C VAL A 15 -31.01 -2.79 -15.67
N ILE A 16 -31.70 -3.20 -16.70
CA ILE A 16 -31.08 -3.73 -17.92
C ILE A 16 -30.51 -2.51 -18.64
N CYS A 17 -29.20 -2.32 -18.56
CA CYS A 17 -28.51 -1.39 -19.43
C CYS A 17 -28.66 -1.89 -20.86
N HIS A 18 -29.16 -1.06 -21.75
CA HIS A 18 -29.17 -1.33 -23.18
C HIS A 18 -27.73 -1.23 -23.70
N ASP A 19 -27.11 -2.38 -23.94
CA ASP A 19 -25.83 -2.49 -24.61
C ASP A 19 -26.09 -2.84 -26.08
N PRO A 20 -25.89 -1.89 -27.03
CA PRO A 20 -26.13 -2.14 -28.45
C PRO A 20 -25.15 -3.16 -29.07
N ASP A 21 -24.03 -3.44 -28.38
CA ASP A 21 -23.02 -4.41 -28.83
C ASP A 21 -23.16 -5.78 -28.14
N ALA A 22 -24.19 -5.99 -27.31
CA ALA A 22 -24.46 -7.25 -26.67
C ALA A 22 -24.88 -8.30 -27.70
N LEU A 23 -24.02 -9.29 -27.93
CA LEU A 23 -24.30 -10.43 -28.80
C LEU A 23 -25.27 -11.39 -28.11
N TYR A 24 -26.55 -11.34 -28.48
CA TYR A 24 -27.54 -12.33 -28.10
C TYR A 24 -27.37 -13.60 -28.95
N ARG A 25 -27.03 -14.73 -28.31
CA ARG A 25 -26.99 -16.05 -28.94
C ARG A 25 -28.25 -16.85 -28.54
N PRO A 26 -29.27 -16.93 -29.43
CA PRO A 26 -30.49 -17.66 -29.13
C PRO A 26 -30.27 -19.17 -28.96
N ASP A 27 -29.19 -19.69 -29.55
CA ASP A 27 -28.86 -21.13 -29.58
C ASP A 27 -27.85 -21.54 -28.48
N ALA A 28 -27.50 -20.63 -27.56
CA ALA A 28 -26.60 -20.98 -26.46
C ALA A 28 -27.25 -22.01 -25.54
N GLU A 29 -26.65 -23.19 -25.39
CA GLU A 29 -27.10 -24.18 -24.43
C GLU A 29 -27.10 -23.57 -23.01
N ARG A 30 -28.22 -23.71 -22.30
CA ARG A 30 -28.30 -23.29 -20.90
C ARG A 30 -27.30 -24.07 -20.10
N MET A 31 -26.38 -23.38 -19.45
CA MET A 31 -25.42 -24.00 -18.54
C MET A 31 -26.18 -24.70 -17.41
N LYS A 32 -26.19 -26.03 -17.41
CA LYS A 32 -26.73 -26.84 -16.33
C LYS A 32 -25.72 -26.78 -15.19
N PHE A 33 -26.01 -25.96 -14.18
CA PHE A 33 -25.27 -26.05 -12.91
C PHE A 33 -25.61 -27.41 -12.27
N ALA A 34 -24.58 -28.21 -12.04
CA ALA A 34 -24.72 -29.35 -11.12
C ALA A 34 -25.24 -28.78 -9.79
N SER A 35 -26.33 -29.36 -9.30
CA SER A 35 -26.91 -28.95 -8.02
C SER A 35 -25.82 -28.94 -6.95
N LEU A 36 -25.63 -27.78 -6.30
CA LEU A 36 -24.80 -27.71 -5.10
C LEU A 36 -25.33 -28.75 -4.11
N PRO A 37 -24.47 -29.61 -3.54
CA PRO A 37 -24.90 -30.53 -2.51
C PRO A 37 -25.52 -29.72 -1.36
N ASP A 38 -26.73 -30.04 -1.00
CA ASP A 38 -27.44 -29.48 0.14
C ASP A 38 -26.54 -29.53 1.37
N ALA A 39 -26.34 -28.37 2.00
CA ALA A 39 -25.67 -28.28 3.28
C ALA A 39 -26.54 -28.98 4.34
N LYS A 40 -26.40 -30.29 4.45
CA LYS A 40 -26.99 -31.06 5.53
C LYS A 40 -26.33 -30.70 6.85
N ALA A 41 -27.19 -30.34 7.78
CA ALA A 41 -26.87 -30.12 9.18
C ALA A 41 -25.98 -31.23 9.76
N GLY A 42 -25.06 -30.79 10.59
CA GLY A 42 -24.07 -31.50 11.37
C GLY A 42 -24.31 -32.98 11.68
N GLN A 43 -23.41 -33.78 11.23
CA GLN A 43 -22.98 -34.96 11.94
C GLN A 43 -21.53 -34.77 12.37
N LYS A 44 -21.33 -34.66 13.68
CA LYS A 44 -20.03 -34.84 14.31
C LYS A 44 -19.55 -36.24 13.96
N GLN A 45 -18.59 -36.32 13.06
CA GLN A 45 -17.76 -37.53 12.94
C GLN A 45 -16.41 -37.21 13.57
N ASP A 46 -16.08 -37.95 14.59
CA ASP A 46 -14.77 -38.06 15.18
C ASP A 46 -13.77 -38.45 14.08
N ILE A 47 -12.93 -37.51 13.68
CA ILE A 47 -11.78 -37.79 12.83
C ILE A 47 -10.54 -37.70 13.70
N ALA A 48 -10.29 -38.80 14.41
CA ALA A 48 -8.95 -39.16 14.81
C ALA A 48 -8.19 -39.66 13.59
N ALA A 49 -7.50 -38.78 12.86
CA ALA A 49 -6.35 -39.11 11.99
C ALA A 49 -5.79 -37.81 11.45
N GLY A 50 -4.61 -37.47 11.90
CA GLY A 50 -3.56 -36.64 11.34
C GLY A 50 -3.90 -35.70 10.16
N LYS A 51 -4.53 -34.55 10.40
CA LYS A 51 -4.40 -33.42 9.48
C LYS A 51 -2.96 -32.95 9.58
N LYS A 52 -2.12 -33.36 8.62
CA LYS A 52 -0.89 -32.64 8.33
C LYS A 52 -1.30 -31.17 8.02
N HIS A 53 -1.21 -30.30 9.02
CA HIS A 53 -1.25 -28.87 8.78
C HIS A 53 -0.13 -28.56 7.78
N ARG A 54 -0.49 -28.10 6.60
CA ARG A 54 0.45 -27.36 5.76
C ARG A 54 0.79 -26.10 6.55
N GLY A 55 1.75 -26.21 7.45
CA GLY A 55 2.29 -25.11 8.20
C GLY A 55 2.83 -24.10 7.20
N ARG A 56 2.43 -22.85 7.35
CA ARG A 56 3.05 -21.73 6.66
C ARG A 56 4.53 -21.80 7.01
N LYS A 57 5.41 -21.94 6.01
CA LYS A 57 6.86 -22.03 6.21
C LYS A 57 7.31 -20.81 7.01
N THR A 58 7.99 -21.03 8.12
CA THR A 58 8.62 -19.96 8.89
C THR A 58 9.86 -19.52 8.13
N SER A 59 10.10 -18.21 7.97
CA SER A 59 11.32 -17.71 7.35
C SER A 59 12.43 -17.55 8.38
N ALA A 60 13.71 -17.64 7.93
CA ALA A 60 14.88 -17.45 8.79
C ALA A 60 14.87 -16.07 9.47
N ALA A 61 14.59 -15.00 8.73
CA ALA A 61 14.49 -13.65 9.25
C ALA A 61 13.43 -13.51 10.37
N ARG A 62 12.36 -14.31 10.32
CA ARG A 62 11.32 -14.32 11.36
C ARG A 62 11.74 -15.08 12.61
N ALA A 63 12.47 -16.14 12.44
CA ALA A 63 12.92 -17.00 13.55
C ALA A 63 14.14 -16.45 14.27
N GLU A 64 14.98 -15.65 13.59
CA GLU A 64 16.30 -15.20 14.03
C GLU A 64 16.32 -14.70 15.48
N ASN A 65 15.53 -13.67 15.79
CA ASN A 65 15.56 -13.07 17.13
C ASN A 65 15.16 -14.06 18.24
N THR A 66 14.17 -14.92 17.94
CA THR A 66 13.73 -15.95 18.90
C THR A 66 14.77 -17.03 19.07
N VAL A 67 15.39 -17.47 17.98
CA VAL A 67 16.43 -18.48 17.99
C VAL A 67 17.65 -17.99 18.79
N ARG A 68 18.16 -16.80 18.46
CA ARG A 68 19.32 -16.22 19.17
C ARG A 68 19.04 -16.07 20.65
N ARG A 69 17.89 -15.51 21.03
CA ARG A 69 17.49 -15.37 22.42
C ARG A 69 17.45 -16.71 23.15
N LEU A 70 16.82 -17.73 22.56
CA LEU A 70 16.73 -19.05 23.20
C LEU A 70 18.12 -19.68 23.43
N VAL A 71 19.03 -19.54 22.47
CA VAL A 71 20.41 -20.06 22.60
C VAL A 71 21.16 -19.28 23.70
N GLU A 72 21.00 -17.97 23.77
CA GLU A 72 21.61 -17.10 24.78
C GLU A 72 21.04 -17.35 26.18
N GLU A 73 19.74 -17.65 26.31
CA GLU A 73 19.09 -18.07 27.55
C GLU A 73 19.61 -19.40 28.07
N GLU A 74 20.11 -20.28 27.20
CA GLU A 74 20.82 -21.52 27.56
C GLU A 74 22.27 -21.27 27.98
N GLY A 75 22.72 -20.01 28.00
CA GLY A 75 24.07 -19.63 28.39
C GLY A 75 25.13 -19.81 27.31
N VAL A 76 24.72 -20.07 26.06
CA VAL A 76 25.64 -20.21 24.91
C VAL A 76 25.69 -18.88 24.15
N HIS A 77 26.88 -18.30 24.06
CA HIS A 77 27.10 -17.02 23.38
C HIS A 77 28.08 -17.20 22.21
N TYR A 78 27.89 -16.35 21.19
CA TYR A 78 28.80 -16.32 20.03
C TYR A 78 30.13 -15.67 20.43
N ALA A 79 31.11 -16.51 20.83
CA ALA A 79 32.39 -16.07 21.35
C ALA A 79 33.51 -17.05 20.90
N ALA A 80 34.75 -16.60 21.03
CA ALA A 80 35.92 -17.43 20.71
C ALA A 80 35.88 -18.77 21.46
N GLY A 81 35.93 -19.87 20.72
CA GLY A 81 35.85 -21.25 21.26
C GLY A 81 34.43 -21.84 21.33
N SER A 82 33.35 -21.03 21.17
CA SER A 82 31.95 -21.49 21.18
C SER A 82 31.19 -21.25 19.89
N HIS A 83 31.83 -20.74 18.83
CA HIS A 83 31.18 -20.39 17.58
C HIS A 83 30.39 -21.57 16.99
N ASN A 84 31.01 -22.74 16.88
CA ASN A 84 30.34 -23.90 16.29
C ASN A 84 29.15 -24.40 17.12
N ASP A 85 29.24 -24.37 18.46
CA ASP A 85 28.16 -24.77 19.34
C ASP A 85 26.98 -23.78 19.20
N TYR A 86 27.25 -22.47 19.18
CA TYR A 86 26.24 -21.43 19.00
C TYR A 86 25.52 -21.58 17.64
N ILE A 87 26.29 -21.70 16.54
CA ILE A 87 25.76 -21.88 15.19
C ILE A 87 24.92 -23.16 15.08
N SER A 88 25.43 -24.26 15.65
CA SER A 88 24.75 -25.56 15.66
C SER A 88 23.37 -25.47 16.35
N ARG A 89 23.31 -24.85 17.52
CA ARG A 89 22.06 -24.65 18.26
C ARG A 89 21.09 -23.74 17.52
N CYS A 90 21.58 -22.68 16.93
CA CYS A 90 20.77 -21.81 16.11
C CYS A 90 20.13 -22.55 14.92
N LEU A 91 20.92 -23.30 14.17
CA LEU A 91 20.46 -24.07 13.02
C LEU A 91 19.51 -25.22 13.40
N TYR A 92 19.75 -25.86 14.54
CA TYR A 92 18.86 -26.87 15.09
C TYR A 92 17.50 -26.28 15.46
N LEU A 93 17.46 -25.12 16.11
CA LEU A 93 16.20 -24.41 16.41
C LEU A 93 15.51 -23.93 15.13
N MET A 94 16.23 -23.44 14.13
CA MET A 94 15.67 -23.08 12.82
C MET A 94 14.96 -24.28 12.19
N ASN A 95 15.56 -25.47 12.22
CA ASN A 95 14.91 -26.71 11.77
C ASN A 95 13.63 -26.99 12.56
N ARG A 96 13.63 -26.89 13.87
CA ARG A 96 12.45 -27.13 14.71
C ARG A 96 11.35 -26.13 14.48
N PHE A 97 11.65 -24.88 14.13
CA PHE A 97 10.67 -23.88 13.73
C PHE A 97 10.18 -24.00 12.30
N GLY A 98 10.67 -24.98 11.53
CA GLY A 98 10.22 -25.27 10.17
C GLY A 98 10.74 -24.28 9.13
N VAL A 99 11.89 -23.64 9.38
CA VAL A 99 12.61 -22.85 8.38
C VAL A 99 13.18 -23.81 7.34
N PRO A 100 13.07 -23.53 6.01
CA PRO A 100 13.69 -24.37 4.99
C PRO A 100 15.22 -24.42 5.11
N GLU A 101 15.84 -25.58 4.87
CA GLU A 101 17.30 -25.78 4.98
C GLU A 101 18.10 -24.73 4.22
N ALA A 102 17.79 -24.52 2.93
CA ALA A 102 18.48 -23.56 2.08
C ALA A 102 18.41 -22.10 2.61
N GLU A 103 17.30 -21.74 3.23
CA GLU A 103 17.10 -20.40 3.82
C GLU A 103 17.86 -20.25 5.13
N ALA A 104 17.86 -21.27 5.98
CA ALA A 104 18.61 -21.28 7.23
C ALA A 104 20.12 -21.32 6.99
N GLU A 105 20.59 -22.06 5.96
CA GLU A 105 21.99 -22.06 5.54
C GLU A 105 22.42 -20.69 5.07
N ALA A 106 21.65 -20.06 4.15
CA ALA A 106 21.96 -18.73 3.64
C ALA A 106 22.03 -17.69 4.75
N TRP A 107 21.06 -17.70 5.65
CA TRP A 107 21.02 -16.84 6.84
C TRP A 107 22.26 -17.03 7.74
N ALA A 108 22.63 -18.28 8.02
CA ALA A 108 23.78 -18.56 8.89
C ALA A 108 25.11 -18.15 8.24
N VAL A 109 25.25 -18.33 6.93
CA VAL A 109 26.47 -17.92 6.17
C VAL A 109 26.57 -16.37 6.17
N GLU A 110 25.47 -15.66 6.06
CA GLU A 110 25.45 -14.19 6.07
C GLU A 110 25.73 -13.65 7.47
N LEU A 111 25.05 -14.17 8.49
CA LEU A 111 25.15 -13.66 9.88
C LEU A 111 26.52 -13.96 10.51
N PHE A 112 27.11 -15.12 10.22
CA PHE A 112 28.38 -15.57 10.76
C PHE A 112 29.48 -15.55 9.72
N ALA A 113 29.54 -14.45 8.96
CA ALA A 113 30.52 -14.29 7.86
C ALA A 113 31.99 -14.30 8.31
N ASP A 114 32.25 -14.09 9.59
CA ASP A 114 33.57 -14.19 10.26
C ASP A 114 33.97 -15.62 10.58
N TYR A 115 33.10 -16.61 10.43
CA TYR A 115 33.35 -18.03 10.68
C TYR A 115 33.48 -18.79 9.35
N ASP A 116 34.13 -19.98 9.40
CA ASP A 116 34.37 -20.80 8.22
C ASP A 116 33.07 -21.27 7.56
N THR A 117 32.80 -20.76 6.35
CA THR A 117 31.60 -21.03 5.57
C THR A 117 31.37 -22.51 5.30
N ALA A 118 32.45 -23.31 5.11
CA ALA A 118 32.33 -24.74 4.86
C ALA A 118 31.81 -25.47 6.11
N SER A 119 32.29 -25.06 7.27
CA SER A 119 31.83 -25.57 8.57
C SER A 119 30.38 -25.19 8.82
N VAL A 120 29.93 -23.94 8.52
CA VAL A 120 28.56 -23.54 8.63
C VAL A 120 27.63 -24.41 7.79
N ARG A 121 27.98 -24.64 6.53
CA ARG A 121 27.20 -25.49 5.61
C ARG A 121 27.13 -26.94 6.06
N SER A 122 28.22 -27.48 6.55
CA SER A 122 28.30 -28.85 7.09
C SER A 122 27.39 -28.98 8.32
N THR A 123 27.41 -27.98 9.19
CA THR A 123 26.56 -27.93 10.39
C THR A 123 25.06 -27.81 10.02
N ALA A 124 24.73 -27.00 9.02
CA ALA A 124 23.36 -26.89 8.54
C ALA A 124 22.82 -28.23 8.05
N LYS A 125 23.59 -28.95 7.19
CA LYS A 125 23.26 -30.29 6.73
C LYS A 125 23.02 -31.26 7.88
N SER A 126 23.91 -31.25 8.88
CA SER A 126 23.78 -32.13 10.04
C SER A 126 22.53 -31.86 10.87
N CYS A 127 22.23 -30.60 11.11
CA CYS A 127 21.02 -30.21 11.86
C CYS A 127 19.73 -30.58 11.10
N TYR A 128 19.72 -30.44 9.77
CA TYR A 128 18.54 -30.73 8.93
C TYR A 128 18.40 -32.20 8.55
N ALA A 129 19.44 -33.02 8.76
CA ALA A 129 19.31 -34.47 8.69
C ALA A 129 18.33 -35.04 9.73
N LEU A 130 18.05 -34.28 10.81
CA LEU A 130 17.07 -34.60 11.83
C LEU A 130 15.65 -34.27 11.35
N THR A 131 15.17 -34.95 10.32
CA THR A 131 13.89 -34.69 9.66
C THR A 131 12.68 -34.84 10.58
N ALA A 132 12.77 -35.70 11.60
CA ALA A 132 11.72 -35.91 12.61
C ALA A 132 11.50 -34.65 13.50
N GLU A 133 12.50 -33.80 13.62
CA GLU A 133 12.46 -32.58 14.42
C GLU A 133 11.93 -31.36 13.61
N HIS A 134 11.81 -31.50 12.29
CA HIS A 134 11.41 -30.41 11.44
C HIS A 134 9.99 -29.92 11.73
N ALA A 135 9.83 -28.59 11.97
CA ALA A 135 8.56 -27.93 12.25
C ALA A 135 7.81 -28.47 13.50
N THR A 136 8.55 -28.96 14.49
CA THR A 136 7.98 -29.44 15.77
C THR A 136 7.65 -28.33 16.76
N MET A 137 8.22 -27.12 16.58
CA MET A 137 7.98 -25.96 17.43
C MET A 137 7.29 -24.82 16.65
N LYS A 138 6.55 -24.01 17.38
CA LYS A 138 5.99 -22.76 16.85
C LYS A 138 6.60 -21.57 17.58
N LEU A 139 6.84 -20.48 16.87
CA LEU A 139 7.35 -19.24 17.47
C LEU A 139 6.45 -18.72 18.59
N SER A 140 5.13 -18.90 18.49
CA SER A 140 4.16 -18.55 19.52
C SER A 140 4.35 -19.29 20.85
N ASP A 141 4.93 -20.49 20.82
CA ASP A 141 5.02 -21.35 22.01
C ASP A 141 6.19 -20.95 22.91
N VAL A 142 7.16 -20.22 22.33
CA VAL A 142 8.41 -19.79 23.01
C VAL A 142 8.51 -18.28 23.18
N SER A 143 7.40 -17.58 23.08
CA SER A 143 7.35 -16.14 23.29
C SER A 143 7.77 -15.74 24.70
N PRO A 144 8.44 -14.61 24.89
CA PRO A 144 8.83 -14.12 26.20
C PRO A 144 7.63 -14.01 27.14
N ARG A 145 7.76 -14.50 28.36
CA ARG A 145 6.72 -14.42 29.40
C ARG A 145 7.18 -13.50 30.53
N ASN A 146 6.27 -12.71 31.09
CA ASN A 146 6.56 -11.95 32.31
C ASN A 146 6.54 -12.87 33.55
N GLY A 147 7.03 -12.38 34.71
CA GLY A 147 7.11 -13.14 35.94
C GLY A 147 5.80 -13.76 36.45
N ASN A 148 4.64 -13.36 35.91
CA ASN A 148 3.32 -13.91 36.24
C ASN A 148 2.85 -14.96 35.19
N GLY A 149 3.74 -15.47 34.33
CA GLY A 149 3.41 -16.48 33.32
C GLY A 149 2.61 -15.98 32.14
N ARG A 150 2.28 -14.66 32.06
CA ARG A 150 1.65 -14.03 30.93
C ARG A 150 2.70 -13.65 29.86
N GLN A 151 2.33 -13.75 28.60
CA GLN A 151 3.19 -13.27 27.54
C GLN A 151 3.54 -11.79 27.77
N ARG A 152 4.82 -11.44 27.64
CA ARG A 152 5.27 -10.06 27.74
C ARG A 152 4.78 -9.27 26.52
N LYS A 153 4.25 -8.08 26.73
CA LYS A 153 3.90 -7.20 25.63
C LYS A 153 5.15 -6.85 24.82
N ALA A 154 5.01 -6.81 23.51
CA ALA A 154 6.06 -6.39 22.59
C ALA A 154 6.49 -4.95 22.89
N THR A 155 7.80 -4.69 22.88
CA THR A 155 8.33 -3.32 22.94
C THR A 155 8.19 -2.61 21.60
N VAL A 156 8.39 -1.30 21.59
CA VAL A 156 8.36 -0.50 20.35
C VAL A 156 9.42 -1.00 19.39
N GLU A 157 10.64 -1.23 19.86
CA GLU A 157 11.78 -1.68 19.06
C GLU A 157 11.56 -3.09 18.46
N GLU A 158 10.86 -3.97 19.15
CA GLU A 158 10.50 -5.29 18.64
C GLU A 158 9.46 -5.17 17.52
N MET A 159 8.50 -4.26 17.68
CA MET A 159 7.50 -3.99 16.62
C MET A 159 8.15 -3.34 15.41
N GLU A 160 9.02 -2.34 15.59
CA GLU A 160 9.76 -1.68 14.50
C GLU A 160 10.60 -2.67 13.69
N ARG A 161 11.34 -3.53 14.39
CA ARG A 161 12.16 -4.58 13.74
C ARG A 161 11.31 -5.57 12.96
N PHE A 162 10.17 -5.98 13.51
CA PHE A 162 9.24 -6.87 12.81
C PHE A 162 8.66 -6.21 11.57
N ILE A 163 8.24 -4.94 11.67
CA ILE A 163 7.72 -4.18 10.54
C ILE A 163 8.79 -4.04 9.47
N GLY A 164 10.00 -3.60 9.82
CA GLY A 164 11.11 -3.43 8.88
C GLY A 164 11.51 -4.71 8.15
N GLY A 165 11.40 -5.87 8.80
CA GLY A 165 11.61 -7.17 8.16
C GLY A 165 10.46 -7.64 7.27
N SER A 166 9.27 -7.03 7.39
CA SER A 166 8.08 -7.44 6.66
C SER A 166 7.70 -6.48 5.55
N MET A 167 7.90 -5.19 5.76
CA MET A 167 7.55 -4.13 4.82
C MET A 167 8.36 -2.87 5.06
N GLN A 168 8.50 -2.07 4.01
CA GLN A 168 8.92 -0.67 4.13
C GLN A 168 7.69 0.21 4.23
N LEU A 169 7.83 1.30 4.98
CA LEU A 169 6.79 2.29 5.19
C LEU A 169 7.26 3.65 4.69
N GLN A 170 6.31 4.47 4.25
CA GLN A 170 6.52 5.89 4.00
C GLN A 170 5.22 6.66 4.23
N MET A 171 5.34 7.90 4.69
CA MET A 171 4.22 8.82 4.85
C MET A 171 4.17 9.75 3.65
N ASN A 172 3.14 9.59 2.82
CA ASN A 172 2.91 10.45 1.66
C ASN A 172 2.42 11.82 2.12
N GLN A 173 3.20 12.87 1.84
CA GLN A 173 2.89 14.23 2.27
C GLN A 173 1.75 14.88 1.47
N LEU A 174 1.46 14.36 0.27
CA LEU A 174 0.38 14.88 -0.56
C LEU A 174 -0.98 14.27 -0.16
N THR A 175 -1.07 12.94 -0.05
CA THR A 175 -2.32 12.26 0.31
C THR A 175 -2.54 12.15 1.81
N HIS A 176 -1.54 12.48 2.62
CA HIS A 176 -1.52 12.32 4.08
C HIS A 176 -1.79 10.87 4.53
N GLN A 177 -1.48 9.91 3.68
CA GLN A 177 -1.68 8.47 3.93
C GLN A 177 -0.34 7.77 4.14
N LEU A 178 -0.36 6.84 5.08
CA LEU A 178 0.72 5.88 5.24
C LEU A 178 0.69 4.91 4.07
N GLU A 179 1.83 4.68 3.45
CA GLU A 179 2.03 3.72 2.37
C GLU A 179 3.00 2.64 2.80
N HIS A 180 2.82 1.47 2.24
CA HIS A 180 3.69 0.34 2.48
C HIS A 180 4.10 -0.34 1.17
N ARG A 181 5.23 -1.02 1.18
CA ARG A 181 5.61 -2.01 0.18
C ARG A 181 6.19 -3.24 0.85
N PRO A 182 5.87 -4.44 0.37
CA PRO A 182 6.35 -5.68 0.97
C PRO A 182 7.88 -5.81 0.86
N VAL A 183 8.47 -6.40 1.89
CA VAL A 183 9.86 -6.86 1.89
C VAL A 183 9.84 -8.38 1.91
N THR A 184 10.56 -9.00 0.96
CA THR A 184 10.69 -10.47 0.86
C THR A 184 12.17 -10.81 0.84
N ASN A 185 12.60 -11.61 1.80
CA ASN A 185 14.03 -11.98 1.98
C ASN A 185 14.96 -10.75 2.08
N GLY A 186 14.54 -9.72 2.82
CA GLY A 186 15.29 -8.49 2.98
C GLY A 186 15.27 -7.55 1.77
N ILE A 187 14.65 -7.94 0.66
CA ILE A 187 14.58 -7.14 -0.58
C ILE A 187 13.19 -6.52 -0.70
N PRO A 188 13.08 -5.17 -0.75
CA PRO A 188 11.80 -4.51 -1.04
C PRO A 188 11.33 -4.85 -2.45
N ALA A 189 10.02 -4.99 -2.64
CA ALA A 189 9.43 -5.09 -3.97
C ALA A 189 9.83 -3.87 -4.82
N PRO A 190 10.32 -4.04 -6.06
CA PRO A 190 10.84 -2.94 -6.88
C PRO A 190 9.78 -1.87 -7.17
N ASP A 191 8.56 -2.31 -7.43
CA ASP A 191 7.38 -1.46 -7.59
C ASP A 191 6.32 -1.95 -6.61
N GLY A 192 5.51 -1.07 -6.06
CA GLY A 192 4.40 -1.55 -5.24
C GLY A 192 4.13 -0.80 -3.96
N TRP A 193 4.45 0.50 -3.92
CA TRP A 193 3.90 1.34 -2.88
C TRP A 193 2.38 1.38 -2.98
N ALA A 194 1.71 0.97 -1.92
CA ALA A 194 0.26 0.95 -1.80
C ALA A 194 -0.18 1.60 -0.49
N PRO A 195 -1.36 2.23 -0.43
CA PRO A 195 -1.89 2.75 0.81
C PRO A 195 -2.03 1.67 1.88
N MET A 196 -1.69 2.02 3.12
CA MET A 196 -1.93 1.16 4.28
C MET A 196 -3.43 1.10 4.55
N THR A 197 -4.05 -0.03 4.25
CA THR A 197 -5.47 -0.25 4.52
C THR A 197 -5.67 -0.98 5.84
N ASP A 198 -6.88 -0.92 6.40
CA ASP A 198 -7.24 -1.69 7.60
C ASP A 198 -6.94 -3.19 7.45
N THR A 199 -7.10 -3.73 6.24
CA THR A 199 -6.79 -5.13 5.96
C THR A 199 -5.30 -5.43 6.10
N VAL A 200 -4.44 -4.55 5.59
CA VAL A 200 -2.98 -4.69 5.69
C VAL A 200 -2.53 -4.55 7.14
N GLU A 201 -3.02 -3.54 7.84
CA GLU A 201 -2.74 -3.30 9.26
C GLU A 201 -3.15 -4.49 10.13
N ASN A 202 -4.38 -4.98 9.98
CA ASN A 202 -4.87 -6.14 10.70
C ASN A 202 -4.08 -7.41 10.35
N SER A 203 -3.66 -7.57 9.11
CA SER A 203 -2.82 -8.70 8.67
C SER A 203 -1.43 -8.63 9.29
N LEU A 204 -0.86 -7.43 9.39
CA LEU A 204 0.43 -7.18 10.06
C LEU A 204 0.34 -7.55 11.55
N TRP A 205 -0.69 -7.04 12.24
CA TRP A 205 -0.96 -7.40 13.64
C TRP A 205 -1.11 -8.91 13.83
N CYS A 206 -1.92 -9.57 12.99
CA CYS A 206 -2.08 -11.02 13.05
C CYS A 206 -0.75 -11.77 12.82
N SER A 207 0.12 -11.24 11.95
CA SER A 207 1.43 -11.84 11.69
C SER A 207 2.34 -11.69 12.90
N MET A 208 2.39 -10.51 13.54
CA MET A 208 3.12 -10.32 14.80
C MET A 208 2.69 -11.34 15.86
N ARG A 209 1.37 -11.51 16.05
CA ARG A 209 0.82 -12.45 17.02
C ARG A 209 1.18 -13.91 16.71
N ARG A 210 1.19 -14.30 15.43
CA ARG A 210 1.58 -15.66 15.00
C ARG A 210 3.06 -15.94 15.21
N ASP A 211 3.88 -14.91 15.11
CA ASP A 211 5.32 -15.01 15.31
C ASP A 211 5.71 -14.80 16.80
N GLY A 212 4.72 -14.78 17.69
CA GLY A 212 4.92 -14.76 19.14
C GLY A 212 5.10 -13.38 19.76
N LEU A 213 4.97 -12.29 18.97
CA LEU A 213 4.97 -10.94 19.51
C LEU A 213 3.57 -10.60 20.06
N GLU A 214 3.49 -10.34 21.35
CA GLU A 214 2.24 -9.92 22.02
C GLU A 214 2.00 -8.42 21.76
N ALA A 215 1.76 -8.07 20.48
CA ALA A 215 1.48 -6.72 20.06
C ALA A 215 0.01 -6.35 20.34
N ASP A 216 -0.22 -5.15 20.85
CA ASP A 216 -1.53 -4.53 20.98
C ASP A 216 -1.81 -3.70 19.71
N LEU A 217 -2.99 -3.86 19.12
CA LEU A 217 -3.37 -3.15 17.89
C LEU A 217 -3.34 -1.62 18.05
N PHE A 218 -3.70 -1.12 19.24
CA PHE A 218 -3.63 0.32 19.51
C PHE A 218 -2.19 0.83 19.49
N HIS A 219 -1.25 0.10 20.09
CA HIS A 219 0.17 0.49 20.08
C HIS A 219 0.77 0.37 18.68
N LEU A 220 0.40 -0.68 17.93
CA LEU A 220 0.79 -0.80 16.52
C LEU A 220 0.32 0.41 15.69
N ARG A 221 -0.94 0.82 15.82
CA ARG A 221 -1.49 2.01 15.15
C ARG A 221 -0.75 3.28 15.53
N THR A 222 -0.43 3.42 16.80
CA THR A 222 0.33 4.58 17.31
C THR A 222 1.71 4.64 16.67
N LEU A 223 2.39 3.50 16.57
CA LEU A 223 3.70 3.40 15.93
C LEU A 223 3.64 3.70 14.42
N LEU A 224 2.69 3.10 13.72
CA LEU A 224 2.51 3.29 12.27
C LEU A 224 2.23 4.75 11.88
N LEU A 225 1.58 5.52 12.77
CA LEU A 225 1.26 6.94 12.58
C LEU A 225 2.27 7.89 13.26
N SER A 226 3.39 7.37 13.73
CA SER A 226 4.48 8.17 14.31
C SER A 226 5.50 8.62 13.25
N ASP A 227 6.62 9.13 13.71
CA ASP A 227 7.79 9.48 12.89
C ASP A 227 8.62 8.25 12.44
N PHE A 228 8.20 7.05 12.79
CA PHE A 228 8.80 5.80 12.34
C PHE A 228 8.73 5.64 10.80
N ALA A 229 7.65 6.11 10.16
CA ALA A 229 7.52 6.12 8.71
C ALA A 229 8.16 7.41 8.13
N PRO A 230 9.21 7.34 7.30
CA PRO A 230 9.82 8.51 6.69
C PRO A 230 8.81 9.23 5.80
N ARG A 231 8.85 10.55 5.82
CA ARG A 231 7.99 11.39 4.98
C ARG A 231 8.59 11.53 3.59
N TYR A 232 7.75 11.48 2.56
CA TYR A 232 8.16 11.75 1.20
C TYR A 232 7.15 12.63 0.46
N HIS A 233 7.62 13.45 -0.45
CA HIS A 233 6.79 14.26 -1.33
C HIS A 233 6.87 13.73 -2.77
N PRO A 234 5.76 13.24 -3.35
CA PRO A 234 5.81 12.52 -4.63
C PRO A 234 6.29 13.38 -5.81
N LEU A 235 5.96 14.67 -5.80
CA LEU A 235 6.39 15.58 -6.86
C LEU A 235 7.87 15.98 -6.72
N GLU A 236 8.35 16.24 -5.50
CA GLU A 236 9.78 16.53 -5.24
C GLU A 236 10.63 15.35 -5.68
N GLU A 237 10.29 14.13 -5.25
CA GLU A 237 11.01 12.92 -5.64
C GLU A 237 11.02 12.71 -7.16
N PHE A 238 9.89 13.01 -7.82
CA PHE A 238 9.80 12.93 -9.28
C PHE A 238 10.74 13.94 -9.95
N LEU A 239 10.75 15.20 -9.48
CA LEU A 239 11.59 16.26 -10.05
C LEU A 239 13.08 15.99 -9.81
N GLU A 240 13.45 15.50 -8.64
CA GLU A 240 14.83 15.09 -8.35
C GLU A 240 15.33 14.00 -9.30
N LYS A 241 14.47 12.99 -9.59
CA LYS A 241 14.80 11.92 -10.53
C LYS A 241 14.80 12.35 -12.00
N ALA A 242 14.01 13.35 -12.36
CA ALA A 242 13.95 13.87 -13.72
C ALA A 242 15.26 14.57 -14.15
N GLY A 243 16.05 15.05 -13.20
CA GLY A 243 17.29 15.77 -13.45
C GLY A 243 17.07 17.21 -13.92
N PRO A 244 18.14 17.94 -14.19
CA PRO A 244 18.06 19.34 -14.61
C PRO A 244 17.52 19.46 -16.03
N TRP A 245 16.83 20.59 -16.28
CA TRP A 245 16.41 20.96 -17.62
C TRP A 245 17.61 21.22 -18.53
N ASP A 246 17.50 20.87 -19.81
CA ASP A 246 18.54 21.02 -20.85
C ASP A 246 18.82 22.50 -21.23
N GLY A 247 17.98 23.45 -20.76
CA GLY A 247 18.08 24.87 -21.02
C GLY A 247 17.64 25.29 -22.43
N VAL A 248 17.18 24.37 -23.25
CA VAL A 248 16.84 24.60 -24.67
C VAL A 248 15.41 24.19 -25.01
N THR A 249 14.99 22.99 -24.60
CA THR A 249 13.70 22.42 -25.01
C THR A 249 12.54 23.07 -24.28
N ASP A 250 11.59 23.63 -25.02
CA ASP A 250 10.36 24.20 -24.47
C ASP A 250 9.31 23.11 -24.24
N HIS A 251 9.45 22.38 -23.15
CA HIS A 251 8.54 21.26 -22.82
C HIS A 251 7.11 21.73 -22.57
N ILE A 252 6.91 22.89 -21.92
CA ILE A 252 5.57 23.41 -21.64
C ILE A 252 4.88 23.86 -22.93
N GLY A 253 5.59 24.54 -23.83
CA GLY A 253 5.06 24.90 -25.13
C GLY A 253 4.71 23.70 -25.98
N ASN A 254 5.51 22.64 -25.94
CA ASN A 254 5.21 21.38 -26.63
C ASN A 254 3.92 20.75 -26.11
N LEU A 255 3.65 20.80 -24.81
CA LEU A 255 2.38 20.35 -24.24
C LEU A 255 1.20 21.25 -24.65
N ALA A 256 1.38 22.57 -24.64
CA ALA A 256 0.37 23.53 -25.10
C ALA A 256 0.00 23.31 -26.57
N ALA A 257 0.98 23.04 -27.41
CA ALA A 257 0.79 22.78 -28.86
C ALA A 257 -0.03 21.51 -29.17
N MET A 258 -0.24 20.62 -28.18
CA MET A 258 -1.13 19.47 -28.36
C MET A 258 -2.62 19.87 -28.38
N VAL A 259 -2.94 21.07 -27.89
CA VAL A 259 -4.29 21.63 -27.93
C VAL A 259 -4.38 22.61 -29.10
N HIS A 260 -5.32 22.39 -29.99
CA HIS A 260 -5.56 23.27 -31.15
C HIS A 260 -6.81 24.11 -30.89
N PRO A 261 -6.65 25.38 -30.45
CA PRO A 261 -7.76 26.31 -30.27
C PRO A 261 -8.52 26.52 -31.59
N ALA A 262 -9.85 26.67 -31.55
CA ALA A 262 -10.66 26.93 -32.71
C ALA A 262 -10.41 28.32 -33.35
N ASP A 263 -10.11 29.27 -32.47
CA ASP A 263 -9.73 30.62 -32.87
C ASP A 263 -8.22 30.70 -33.08
N SER A 264 -7.75 31.55 -33.96
CA SER A 264 -6.32 31.72 -34.31
C SER A 264 -5.45 32.32 -33.17
N ASP A 265 -5.95 32.36 -31.96
CA ASP A 265 -5.27 32.96 -30.79
C ASP A 265 -4.43 31.92 -30.04
N THR A 266 -3.57 31.21 -30.77
CA THR A 266 -2.64 30.20 -30.22
C THR A 266 -1.64 30.81 -29.24
N ASP A 267 -1.16 32.04 -29.49
CA ASP A 267 -0.18 32.71 -28.62
C ASP A 267 -0.78 33.01 -27.23
N ARG A 268 -2.04 33.45 -27.21
CA ARG A 268 -2.76 33.69 -25.96
C ARG A 268 -3.01 32.40 -25.19
N PHE A 269 -3.38 31.32 -25.90
CA PHE A 269 -3.57 30.02 -25.27
C PHE A 269 -2.25 29.53 -24.67
N ASP A 270 -1.13 29.58 -25.40
CA ASP A 270 0.19 29.18 -24.91
C ASP A 270 0.56 29.97 -23.64
N LEU A 271 0.40 31.30 -23.66
CA LEU A 271 0.69 32.14 -22.49
C LEU A 271 -0.17 31.77 -21.27
N CYS A 272 -1.47 31.54 -21.47
CA CYS A 272 -2.39 31.16 -20.40
C CYS A 272 -2.08 29.75 -19.87
N PHE A 273 -1.80 28.81 -20.76
CA PHE A 273 -1.43 27.44 -20.41
C PHE A 273 -0.14 27.40 -19.58
N ARG A 274 0.89 28.14 -20.00
CA ARG A 274 2.16 28.25 -19.24
C ARG A 274 1.93 28.78 -17.83
N ARG A 275 1.15 29.83 -17.69
CA ARG A 275 0.83 30.41 -16.36
C ARG A 275 0.11 29.42 -15.50
N TRP A 276 -0.88 28.72 -16.04
CA TRP A 276 -1.63 27.69 -15.34
C TRP A 276 -0.74 26.51 -14.94
N PHE A 277 0.09 26.02 -15.87
CA PHE A 277 0.96 24.86 -15.65
C PHE A 277 2.06 25.16 -14.59
N VAL A 278 2.72 26.30 -14.71
CA VAL A 278 3.70 26.73 -13.71
C VAL A 278 3.03 26.97 -12.36
N GLY A 279 1.83 27.55 -12.35
CA GLY A 279 1.02 27.70 -11.13
C GLY A 279 0.66 26.37 -10.48
N MET A 280 0.38 25.33 -11.28
CA MET A 280 0.11 23.97 -10.81
C MET A 280 1.32 23.37 -10.08
N VAL A 281 2.50 23.47 -10.69
CA VAL A 281 3.73 22.97 -10.07
C VAL A 281 4.09 23.77 -8.82
N ALA A 282 3.97 25.10 -8.86
CA ALA A 282 4.26 25.95 -7.73
C ALA A 282 3.33 25.69 -6.53
N ALA A 283 2.02 25.53 -6.76
CA ALA A 283 1.06 25.22 -5.71
C ALA A 283 1.28 23.83 -5.07
N ALA A 284 1.84 22.91 -5.85
CA ALA A 284 2.16 21.57 -5.36
C ALA A 284 3.44 21.53 -4.49
N LEU A 285 4.35 22.47 -4.70
CA LEU A 285 5.65 22.51 -4.00
C LEU A 285 5.69 23.49 -2.83
N ASP A 286 4.94 24.59 -2.92
CA ASP A 286 4.93 25.62 -1.87
C ASP A 286 3.52 25.75 -1.27
N PRO A 287 3.32 25.38 0.01
CA PRO A 287 2.04 25.48 0.69
C PRO A 287 1.50 26.90 0.86
N LYS A 288 2.29 27.93 0.51
CA LYS A 288 1.88 29.34 0.50
C LYS A 288 1.35 29.82 -0.85
N VAL A 289 1.42 28.96 -1.86
CA VAL A 289 0.99 29.26 -3.23
C VAL A 289 -0.29 28.54 -3.55
N VAL A 290 -1.22 29.22 -4.18
CA VAL A 290 -2.45 28.63 -4.75
C VAL A 290 -2.53 28.99 -6.22
N ASN A 291 -2.86 28.05 -7.07
CA ASN A 291 -3.11 28.33 -8.46
C ASN A 291 -4.53 28.89 -8.65
N HIS A 292 -4.64 30.20 -8.74
CA HIS A 292 -5.93 30.88 -8.96
C HIS A 292 -6.47 30.76 -10.39
N VAL A 293 -5.71 30.15 -11.30
CA VAL A 293 -6.09 29.97 -12.71
C VAL A 293 -6.73 28.61 -12.89
N ILE A 294 -7.91 28.56 -13.48
CA ILE A 294 -8.60 27.33 -13.89
C ILE A 294 -8.44 27.18 -15.40
N LEU A 295 -7.95 26.04 -15.87
CA LEU A 295 -7.87 25.73 -17.30
C LEU A 295 -9.19 25.13 -17.76
N VAL A 296 -9.91 25.84 -18.64
CA VAL A 296 -11.21 25.39 -19.17
C VAL A 296 -11.06 25.04 -20.65
N LEU A 297 -11.35 23.80 -21.01
CA LEU A 297 -11.41 23.32 -22.37
C LEU A 297 -12.86 23.18 -22.83
N ILE A 298 -13.26 23.99 -23.82
CA ILE A 298 -14.59 23.96 -24.41
C ILE A 298 -14.46 23.34 -25.82
N GLY A 299 -15.35 22.42 -26.17
CA GLY A 299 -15.32 21.79 -27.48
C GLY A 299 -16.34 20.66 -27.60
N ARG A 300 -16.48 20.11 -28.81
CA ARG A 300 -17.42 19.03 -29.12
C ARG A 300 -17.17 17.79 -28.26
N GLN A 301 -18.19 16.98 -28.06
CA GLN A 301 -18.02 15.66 -27.46
C GLN A 301 -17.06 14.81 -28.32
N GLY A 302 -16.22 14.00 -27.69
CA GLY A 302 -15.26 13.12 -28.37
C GLY A 302 -13.95 13.80 -28.82
N CYS A 303 -13.71 15.09 -28.55
CA CYS A 303 -12.43 15.75 -28.85
C CYS A 303 -11.35 15.58 -27.77
N PHE A 304 -11.41 14.51 -27.02
CA PHE A 304 -10.37 14.03 -26.07
C PHE A 304 -10.01 15.01 -24.93
N LYS A 305 -10.90 15.93 -24.53
CA LYS A 305 -10.65 16.88 -23.44
C LYS A 305 -10.30 16.18 -22.12
N THR A 306 -11.14 15.24 -21.70
CA THR A 306 -10.90 14.45 -20.46
C THR A 306 -9.62 13.63 -20.57
N SER A 307 -9.38 13.00 -21.74
CA SER A 307 -8.16 12.22 -21.99
C SER A 307 -6.89 13.08 -21.93
N PHE A 308 -6.96 14.34 -22.37
CA PHE A 308 -5.86 15.29 -22.26
C PHE A 308 -5.48 15.49 -20.78
N PHE A 309 -6.45 15.82 -19.92
CA PHE A 309 -6.19 16.00 -18.48
C PHE A 309 -5.70 14.72 -17.78
N GLN A 310 -6.29 13.57 -18.13
CA GLN A 310 -5.88 12.26 -17.56
C GLN A 310 -4.43 11.90 -17.89
N ASN A 311 -3.92 12.34 -19.05
CA ASN A 311 -2.58 12.03 -19.50
C ASN A 311 -1.57 13.18 -19.29
N LEU A 312 -2.00 14.30 -18.73
CA LEU A 312 -1.15 15.45 -18.49
C LEU A 312 -0.07 15.15 -17.42
N LEU A 313 -0.44 14.40 -16.39
CA LEU A 313 0.51 13.95 -15.38
C LEU A 313 1.31 12.74 -15.88
N PRO A 314 2.63 12.69 -15.59
CA PRO A 314 3.46 11.52 -15.85
C PRO A 314 2.88 10.24 -15.23
N PRO A 315 3.15 9.05 -15.79
CA PRO A 315 2.56 7.79 -15.30
C PRO A 315 2.69 7.58 -13.79
N VAL A 316 3.84 7.94 -13.21
CA VAL A 316 4.12 7.79 -11.76
C VAL A 316 3.31 8.76 -10.88
N LEU A 317 2.84 9.88 -11.45
CA LEU A 317 2.03 10.89 -10.76
C LEU A 317 0.54 10.82 -11.09
N ARG A 318 0.11 9.93 -12.00
CA ARG A 318 -1.30 9.81 -12.42
C ARG A 318 -2.25 9.47 -11.28
N ARG A 319 -1.77 8.82 -10.25
CA ARG A 319 -2.59 8.53 -9.06
C ARG A 319 -3.02 9.79 -8.30
N TYR A 320 -2.42 10.93 -8.58
CA TYR A 320 -2.78 12.24 -8.01
C TYR A 320 -3.62 13.09 -8.97
N TYR A 321 -4.26 12.43 -9.93
CA TYR A 321 -5.31 12.99 -10.77
C TYR A 321 -6.67 12.52 -10.26
N ALA A 322 -7.59 13.45 -10.08
CA ALA A 322 -8.98 13.15 -9.77
C ALA A 322 -9.91 13.74 -10.83
N SER A 323 -10.99 13.04 -11.16
CA SER A 323 -12.06 13.56 -12.01
C SER A 323 -13.37 13.53 -11.25
N LYS A 324 -14.06 14.68 -11.24
CA LYS A 324 -15.39 14.81 -10.66
C LYS A 324 -16.43 14.92 -11.77
N THR A 325 -17.19 13.84 -11.94
CA THR A 325 -18.22 13.72 -12.99
C THR A 325 -19.54 14.39 -12.61
N ASN A 326 -19.83 14.51 -11.30
CA ASN A 326 -21.00 15.23 -10.80
C ASN A 326 -20.58 16.59 -10.22
N SER A 327 -20.45 17.58 -11.10
CA SER A 327 -20.07 18.94 -10.72
C SER A 327 -21.21 19.76 -10.11
N GLN A 328 -22.45 19.28 -10.18
CA GLN A 328 -23.64 20.00 -9.69
C GLN A 328 -23.72 20.10 -8.15
N ARG A 329 -22.88 19.40 -7.42
CA ARG A 329 -22.86 19.48 -5.96
C ARG A 329 -21.43 19.37 -5.44
N LEU A 330 -20.94 20.50 -4.94
CA LEU A 330 -19.68 20.55 -4.20
C LEU A 330 -19.90 20.18 -2.73
N THR A 331 -19.07 19.33 -2.19
CA THR A 331 -19.13 18.78 -0.84
C THR A 331 -17.85 19.06 -0.07
N LYS A 332 -17.83 18.72 1.22
CA LYS A 332 -16.58 18.78 2.01
C LYS A 332 -15.50 17.82 1.52
N ASP A 333 -15.90 16.69 0.95
CA ASP A 333 -14.96 15.72 0.41
C ASP A 333 -14.20 16.28 -0.80
N ASP A 334 -14.83 17.18 -1.56
CA ASP A 334 -14.15 17.87 -2.65
C ASP A 334 -13.05 18.82 -2.16
N LEU A 335 -13.21 19.40 -0.96
CA LEU A 335 -12.14 20.19 -0.34
C LEU A 335 -10.91 19.32 -0.02
N PHE A 336 -11.13 18.12 0.50
CA PHE A 336 -10.03 17.17 0.74
C PHE A 336 -9.41 16.69 -0.58
N THR A 337 -10.22 16.47 -1.62
CA THR A 337 -9.70 16.17 -2.97
C THR A 337 -8.71 17.22 -3.45
N MET A 338 -8.93 18.50 -3.12
CA MET A 338 -8.00 19.60 -3.44
C MET A 338 -6.68 19.58 -2.64
N THR A 339 -6.64 18.90 -1.52
CA THR A 339 -5.43 18.77 -0.70
C THR A 339 -4.62 17.52 -1.01
N GLU A 340 -5.21 16.55 -1.70
CA GLU A 340 -4.67 15.20 -1.90
C GLU A 340 -4.25 14.92 -3.36
N ASN A 341 -4.56 15.84 -4.29
CA ASN A 341 -4.29 15.66 -5.71
C ASN A 341 -3.49 16.83 -6.29
N LEU A 342 -2.78 16.57 -7.38
CA LEU A 342 -2.08 17.59 -8.16
C LEU A 342 -3.01 18.27 -9.17
N LEU A 343 -3.92 17.50 -9.73
CA LEU A 343 -4.84 17.94 -10.77
C LEU A 343 -6.24 17.37 -10.52
N VAL A 344 -7.23 18.27 -10.47
CA VAL A 344 -8.64 17.90 -10.32
C VAL A 344 -9.43 18.40 -11.53
N ASN A 345 -10.00 17.47 -12.28
CA ASN A 345 -10.84 17.77 -13.44
C ASN A 345 -12.32 17.79 -13.03
N PHE A 346 -13.00 18.93 -13.24
CA PHE A 346 -14.45 19.04 -13.10
C PHE A 346 -15.09 18.89 -14.48
N GLU A 347 -15.83 17.81 -14.67
CA GLU A 347 -16.55 17.56 -15.92
C GLU A 347 -17.89 18.30 -15.94
N GLU A 348 -18.34 18.69 -17.13
CA GLU A 348 -19.66 19.29 -17.36
C GLU A 348 -19.94 20.57 -16.53
N ILE A 349 -18.95 21.45 -16.41
CA ILE A 349 -19.08 22.73 -15.68
C ILE A 349 -20.21 23.60 -16.22
N ASP A 350 -20.57 23.47 -17.49
CA ASP A 350 -21.65 24.18 -18.15
C ASP A 350 -23.03 23.86 -17.55
N SER A 351 -23.18 22.72 -16.92
CA SER A 351 -24.38 22.31 -16.19
C SER A 351 -24.52 22.92 -14.78
N MET A 352 -23.43 23.56 -14.25
CA MET A 352 -23.41 24.13 -12.90
C MET A 352 -24.26 25.38 -12.78
N GLN A 353 -25.00 25.48 -11.66
CA GLN A 353 -25.71 26.70 -11.30
C GLN A 353 -24.72 27.79 -10.85
N ARG A 354 -25.16 29.05 -10.90
CA ARG A 354 -24.32 30.19 -10.51
C ARG A 354 -23.80 30.10 -9.06
N SER A 355 -24.61 29.56 -8.15
CA SER A 355 -24.20 29.30 -6.75
C SER A 355 -23.06 28.32 -6.63
N GLU A 356 -23.07 27.27 -7.43
CA GLU A 356 -22.05 26.21 -7.45
C GLU A 356 -20.76 26.71 -8.09
N LEU A 357 -20.86 27.49 -9.15
CA LEU A 357 -19.70 28.18 -9.74
C LEU A 357 -19.03 29.12 -8.75
N ASN A 358 -19.82 29.81 -7.89
CA ASN A 358 -19.25 30.65 -6.85
C ASN A 358 -18.58 29.81 -5.74
N GLN A 359 -19.13 28.64 -5.40
CA GLN A 359 -18.48 27.71 -4.48
C GLN A 359 -17.18 27.16 -5.07
N LEU A 360 -17.17 26.78 -6.34
CA LEU A 360 -15.95 26.34 -7.04
C LEU A 360 -14.88 27.42 -7.00
N LYS A 361 -15.22 28.66 -7.33
CA LYS A 361 -14.29 29.80 -7.24
C LYS A 361 -13.74 30.00 -5.84
N ALA A 362 -14.59 29.95 -4.81
CA ALA A 362 -14.17 30.06 -3.42
C ALA A 362 -13.22 28.89 -3.04
N MET A 363 -13.54 27.68 -3.45
CA MET A 363 -12.75 26.49 -3.19
C MET A 363 -11.36 26.58 -3.83
N THR A 364 -11.28 26.97 -5.11
CA THR A 364 -10.01 27.09 -5.85
C THR A 364 -9.13 28.26 -5.41
N THR A 365 -9.65 29.21 -4.63
CA THR A 365 -8.87 30.32 -4.09
C THR A 365 -8.51 30.16 -2.60
N THR A 366 -8.99 29.10 -1.95
CA THR A 366 -8.72 28.85 -0.53
C THR A 366 -7.31 28.30 -0.36
N LEU A 367 -6.48 28.94 0.48
CA LEU A 367 -5.09 28.54 0.72
C LEU A 367 -4.99 27.28 1.59
N TYR A 368 -5.85 27.14 2.59
CA TYR A 368 -5.85 26.02 3.52
C TYR A 368 -7.26 25.48 3.75
N VAL A 369 -7.38 24.17 3.78
CA VAL A 369 -8.59 23.46 4.18
C VAL A 369 -8.55 23.22 5.68
N ASN A 370 -9.50 23.83 6.42
CA ASN A 370 -9.64 23.71 7.88
C ASN A 370 -10.90 22.93 8.22
N GLU A 371 -10.93 21.67 7.88
CA GLU A 371 -12.10 20.82 8.06
C GLU A 371 -11.75 19.54 8.83
N ARG A 372 -12.76 18.85 9.31
CA ARG A 372 -12.63 17.55 9.95
C ARG A 372 -12.89 16.46 8.91
N PRO A 373 -11.93 15.59 8.63
CA PRO A 373 -12.15 14.43 7.76
C PRO A 373 -13.27 13.53 8.28
N ALA A 374 -13.91 12.78 7.40
CA ALA A 374 -14.86 11.76 7.79
C ALA A 374 -14.19 10.80 8.80
N TYR A 375 -14.85 10.55 9.92
CA TYR A 375 -14.33 9.74 11.03
C TYR A 375 -13.08 10.29 11.74
N GLY A 376 -12.54 11.44 11.33
CA GLY A 376 -11.41 12.09 12.00
C GLY A 376 -11.80 12.62 13.39
N ARG A 377 -10.87 12.58 14.35
CA ARG A 377 -11.08 13.12 15.71
C ARG A 377 -10.98 14.64 15.74
N ASN A 378 -9.99 15.19 15.02
CA ASN A 378 -9.65 16.61 15.02
C ASN A 378 -9.86 17.24 13.64
N LYS A 379 -10.01 18.58 13.63
CA LYS A 379 -9.85 19.35 12.40
C LYS A 379 -8.40 19.26 11.93
N VAL A 380 -8.21 19.17 10.62
CA VAL A 380 -6.91 19.24 10.00
C VAL A 380 -6.73 20.57 9.29
N HIS A 381 -5.50 21.03 9.19
CA HIS A 381 -5.12 22.26 8.49
C HIS A 381 -4.19 21.86 7.35
N LEU A 382 -4.74 21.67 6.16
CA LEU A 382 -4.04 21.15 5.01
C LEU A 382 -3.91 22.20 3.92
N PRO A 383 -2.75 22.33 3.25
CA PRO A 383 -2.60 23.25 2.13
C PRO A 383 -3.45 22.78 0.95
N HIS A 384 -3.94 23.74 0.19
CA HIS A 384 -4.56 23.48 -1.10
C HIS A 384 -3.44 23.30 -2.14
N VAL A 385 -3.38 22.13 -2.75
CA VAL A 385 -2.32 21.73 -3.67
C VAL A 385 -2.82 21.65 -5.11
N ALA A 386 -4.05 21.22 -5.29
CA ALA A 386 -4.58 20.90 -6.61
C ALA A 386 -4.77 22.14 -7.51
N SER A 387 -4.56 21.92 -8.78
CA SER A 387 -5.02 22.84 -9.84
C SER A 387 -6.21 22.22 -10.59
N CYS A 388 -7.04 23.09 -11.19
CA CYS A 388 -8.25 22.68 -11.91
C CYS A 388 -8.14 23.03 -13.40
#